data_43a2fa9f52510198cc547ae52262ae11
#
_entry.id   43a2fa9f52510198cc547ae52262ae11
#
_cell.length_a   1.000
_cell.length_b   1.000
_cell.length_c   1.000
_cell.angle_alpha   90.00
_cell.angle_beta   90.00
_cell.angle_gamma   90.00
#
_symmetry.space_group_name_H-M   'P 1'
#
loop_
_entity.id
_entity.type
_entity.pdbx_description
1 polymer ?
#
loop_
_entity_poly.entity_id
_entity_poly.type
_entity_poly.pdbx_seq_one_letter_code
_entity_poly.pdbx_strand_id
1 'polypeptide(L)'
;MNKQMGNKRKQAAEWIYQYRVALAFILLILLVSFKMNGSSMGCWRVFLGDAPTGVLLGGPRAVRSDEWGTLTPLCFRQQYNTLGAYNRYSQTIGLVRTDNMLVYGQPAWDILTLFRPFYWGYLFFGSERGLSWFWCARLL
;
A
#
# COMPACT_ATOMS: atom_id res chain seq x y z
N MET A 1 8.83 45.55 -5.10
CA MET A 1 8.07 44.32 -5.43
C MET A 1 8.80 43.02 -4.97
N ASN A 2 10.13 42.89 -5.16
CA ASN A 2 10.90 41.68 -4.79
C ASN A 2 10.94 41.34 -3.27
N LYS A 3 10.98 42.33 -2.37
CA LYS A 3 11.10 42.10 -0.92
C LYS A 3 9.82 41.52 -0.28
N GLN A 4 8.64 41.88 -0.80
CA GLN A 4 7.36 41.33 -0.34
C GLN A 4 7.16 39.87 -0.80
N MET A 5 7.61 39.50 -2.01
CA MET A 5 7.57 38.12 -2.49
C MET A 5 8.48 37.19 -1.67
N GLY A 6 9.65 37.68 -1.26
CA GLY A 6 10.56 36.91 -0.41
C GLY A 6 9.99 36.64 0.99
N ASN A 7 9.25 37.58 1.57
CA ASN A 7 8.65 37.40 2.89
C ASN A 7 7.48 36.38 2.87
N LYS A 8 6.63 36.45 1.85
CA LYS A 8 5.53 35.49 1.65
C LYS A 8 6.04 34.04 1.45
N ARG A 9 7.15 33.88 0.72
CA ARG A 9 7.76 32.54 0.52
C ARG A 9 8.32 31.97 1.84
N LYS A 10 8.96 32.80 2.67
CA LYS A 10 9.44 32.37 3.99
C LYS A 10 8.31 31.99 4.92
N GLN A 11 7.25 32.78 5.01
CA GLN A 11 6.06 32.45 5.81
C GLN A 11 5.39 31.14 5.34
N ALA A 12 5.25 30.93 4.03
CA ALA A 12 4.71 29.69 3.49
C ALA A 12 5.60 28.48 3.84
N ALA A 13 6.92 28.61 3.76
CA ALA A 13 7.84 27.54 4.12
C ALA A 13 7.78 27.21 5.62
N GLU A 14 7.70 28.21 6.49
CA GLU A 14 7.54 28.02 7.93
C GLU A 14 6.21 27.33 8.25
N TRP A 15 5.12 27.74 7.59
CA TRP A 15 3.82 27.10 7.75
C TRP A 15 3.84 25.63 7.30
N ILE A 16 4.41 25.32 6.14
CA ILE A 16 4.56 23.94 5.65
C ILE A 16 5.40 23.11 6.64
N TYR A 17 6.48 23.67 7.15
CA TYR A 17 7.32 22.99 8.13
C TYR A 17 6.58 22.69 9.43
N GLN A 18 5.78 23.63 9.91
CA GLN A 18 4.97 23.49 11.12
C GLN A 18 3.91 22.39 10.98
N TYR A 19 3.26 22.31 9.83
CA TYR A 19 2.15 21.38 9.58
C TYR A 19 2.54 20.14 8.74
N ARG A 20 3.85 19.90 8.51
CA ARG A 20 4.34 18.83 7.64
C ARG A 20 3.73 17.45 7.92
N VAL A 21 3.57 17.07 9.20
CA VAL A 21 3.01 15.78 9.58
C VAL A 21 1.52 15.69 9.23
N ALA A 22 0.77 16.75 9.51
CA ALA A 22 -0.66 16.82 9.16
C ALA A 22 -0.86 16.80 7.64
N LEU A 23 -0.03 17.54 6.90
CA LEU A 23 -0.05 17.56 5.43
C LEU A 23 0.30 16.20 4.84
N ALA A 24 1.31 15.52 5.38
CA ALA A 24 1.66 14.15 4.96
C ALA A 24 0.51 13.17 5.23
N PHE A 25 -0.17 13.27 6.37
CA PHE A 25 -1.34 12.45 6.68
C PHE A 25 -2.51 12.70 5.73
N ILE A 26 -2.81 13.98 5.43
CA ILE A 26 -3.85 14.36 4.47
C ILE A 26 -3.51 13.80 3.09
N LEU A 27 -2.26 13.95 2.65
CA LEU A 27 -1.79 13.41 1.38
C LEU A 27 -1.91 11.88 1.34
N LEU A 28 -1.53 11.20 2.42
CA LEU A 28 -1.68 9.74 2.53
C LEU A 28 -3.14 9.32 2.37
N ILE A 29 -4.06 9.98 3.07
CA ILE A 29 -5.50 9.69 2.97
C ILE A 29 -6.00 9.87 1.53
N LEU A 30 -5.59 10.94 0.86
CA LEU A 30 -5.95 11.19 -0.55
C LEU A 30 -5.42 10.08 -1.47
N LEU A 31 -4.12 9.75 -1.37
CA LEU A 31 -3.50 8.69 -2.19
C LEU A 31 -4.16 7.33 -1.98
N VAL A 32 -4.48 6.97 -0.73
CA VAL A 32 -5.18 5.73 -0.39
C VAL A 32 -6.63 5.74 -0.91
N SER A 33 -7.32 6.86 -0.86
CA SER A 33 -8.69 7.00 -1.38
C SER A 33 -8.73 6.77 -2.89
N PHE A 34 -7.75 7.27 -3.61
CA PHE A 34 -7.59 7.07 -5.05
C PHE A 34 -6.90 5.74 -5.42
N LYS A 35 -6.59 4.89 -4.44
CA LYS A 35 -5.91 3.59 -4.64
C LYS A 35 -4.55 3.72 -5.37
N MET A 36 -3.87 4.85 -5.19
CA MET A 36 -2.56 5.10 -5.80
C MET A 36 -1.51 4.20 -5.16
N ASN A 37 -0.71 3.51 -5.95
CA ASN A 37 0.35 2.64 -5.48
C ASN A 37 1.47 2.53 -6.51
N GLY A 38 2.63 2.02 -6.09
CA GLY A 38 3.78 1.76 -6.96
C GLY A 38 3.96 0.28 -7.29
N SER A 39 2.93 -0.54 -7.08
CA SER A 39 2.97 -1.97 -7.36
C SER A 39 3.01 -2.27 -8.85
N SER A 40 3.65 -3.39 -9.20
CA SER A 40 3.61 -3.97 -10.54
C SER A 40 2.38 -4.85 -10.81
N MET A 41 1.40 -4.88 -9.88
CA MET A 41 0.17 -5.68 -10.03
C MET A 41 -0.65 -5.33 -11.28
N GLY A 42 -0.54 -4.11 -11.79
CA GLY A 42 -1.15 -3.73 -13.07
C GLY A 42 -0.74 -4.62 -14.26
N CYS A 43 0.44 -5.25 -14.18
CA CYS A 43 0.92 -6.18 -15.20
C CYS A 43 0.00 -7.40 -15.37
N TRP A 44 -0.74 -7.82 -14.34
CA TRP A 44 -1.70 -8.91 -14.45
C TRP A 44 -2.79 -8.66 -15.48
N ARG A 45 -3.20 -7.41 -15.67
CA ARG A 45 -4.19 -7.02 -16.68
C ARG A 45 -3.73 -7.34 -18.10
N VAL A 46 -2.43 -7.22 -18.36
CA VAL A 46 -1.84 -7.57 -19.66
C VAL A 46 -2.01 -9.06 -19.95
N PHE A 47 -1.81 -9.91 -18.94
CA PHE A 47 -1.97 -11.36 -19.06
C PHE A 47 -3.44 -11.79 -19.13
N LEU A 48 -4.34 -11.02 -18.52
CA LEU A 48 -5.78 -11.30 -18.54
C LEU A 48 -6.49 -10.69 -19.76
N GLY A 49 -5.78 -9.99 -20.63
CA GLY A 49 -6.34 -9.42 -21.87
C GLY A 49 -7.08 -8.08 -21.69
N ASP A 50 -7.14 -7.54 -20.48
CA ASP A 50 -7.91 -6.33 -20.15
C ASP A 50 -7.13 -5.01 -20.37
N ALA A 51 -6.08 -5.03 -21.18
CA ALA A 51 -5.26 -3.86 -21.57
C ALA A 51 -5.00 -2.81 -20.47
N PRO A 52 -4.73 -1.59 -20.57
CA PRO A 52 -3.41 -1.02 -20.48
C PRO A 52 -2.72 -1.27 -19.11
N THR A 53 -1.43 -1.02 -19.01
CA THR A 53 -0.52 -1.25 -17.88
C THR A 53 -0.99 -0.75 -16.49
N GLY A 54 -2.15 -0.08 -16.39
CA GLY A 54 -2.67 0.49 -15.13
C GLY A 54 -1.85 1.66 -14.58
N VAL A 55 -0.89 2.15 -15.36
CA VAL A 55 -0.07 3.31 -14.99
C VAL A 55 -0.85 4.57 -15.30
N LEU A 56 -1.12 5.39 -14.27
CA LEU A 56 -1.79 6.68 -14.41
C LEU A 56 -0.79 7.80 -14.75
N LEU A 57 0.42 7.73 -14.24
CA LEU A 57 1.46 8.74 -14.40
C LEU A 57 2.83 8.05 -14.55
N GLY A 58 3.66 8.53 -15.49
CA GLY A 58 5.01 8.01 -15.72
C GLY A 58 5.06 6.82 -16.69
N GLY A 59 6.18 6.12 -16.70
CA GLY A 59 6.41 4.92 -17.51
C GLY A 59 6.04 3.63 -16.78
N PRO A 60 5.75 2.54 -17.50
CA PRO A 60 5.54 1.24 -16.89
C PRO A 60 6.79 0.81 -16.11
N ARG A 61 6.59 0.39 -14.86
CA ARG A 61 7.65 -0.16 -14.04
C ARG A 61 8.00 -1.58 -14.48
N ALA A 62 9.28 -1.92 -14.42
CA ALA A 62 9.70 -3.31 -14.63
C ALA A 62 9.01 -4.24 -13.61
N VAL A 63 8.58 -5.39 -14.08
CA VAL A 63 7.93 -6.41 -13.24
C VAL A 63 8.93 -6.94 -12.22
N ARG A 64 8.54 -6.90 -10.95
CA ARG A 64 9.30 -7.51 -9.85
C ARG A 64 8.63 -8.80 -9.45
N SER A 65 9.27 -9.93 -9.81
CA SER A 65 8.69 -11.27 -9.66
C SER A 65 8.34 -11.63 -8.21
N ASP A 66 9.12 -11.16 -7.24
CA ASP A 66 8.88 -11.34 -5.81
C ASP A 66 7.64 -10.57 -5.32
N GLU A 67 7.40 -9.39 -5.84
CA GLU A 67 6.28 -8.56 -5.45
C GLU A 67 4.97 -9.01 -6.12
N TRP A 68 4.93 -9.07 -7.46
CA TRP A 68 3.69 -9.35 -8.18
C TRP A 68 3.35 -10.85 -8.24
N GLY A 69 4.36 -11.73 -8.18
CA GLY A 69 4.17 -13.19 -8.23
C GLY A 69 3.86 -13.81 -6.87
N THR A 70 4.26 -13.17 -5.78
CA THR A 70 4.17 -13.78 -4.46
C THR A 70 3.57 -12.83 -3.41
N LEU A 71 4.25 -11.75 -3.09
CA LEU A 71 3.91 -10.95 -1.90
C LEU A 71 2.53 -10.29 -2.00
N THR A 72 2.24 -9.60 -3.08
CA THR A 72 0.99 -8.85 -3.24
C THR A 72 -0.20 -9.78 -3.49
N PRO A 73 -0.13 -10.83 -4.35
CA PRO A 73 -1.20 -11.81 -4.48
C PRO A 73 -1.54 -12.54 -3.18
N LEU A 74 -0.54 -12.87 -2.37
CA LEU A 74 -0.77 -13.47 -1.06
C LEU A 74 -1.49 -12.52 -0.10
N CYS A 75 -1.13 -11.22 -0.07
CA CYS A 75 -1.86 -10.21 0.70
C CYS A 75 -3.32 -10.12 0.25
N PHE A 76 -3.57 -10.15 -1.07
CA PHE A 76 -4.93 -10.11 -1.62
C PHE A 76 -5.70 -11.39 -1.29
N ARG A 77 -5.06 -12.54 -1.39
CA ARG A 77 -5.68 -13.83 -1.05
C ARG A 77 -6.09 -13.91 0.41
N GLN A 78 -5.35 -13.29 1.31
CA GLN A 78 -5.65 -13.24 2.74
C GLN A 78 -6.99 -12.55 3.07
N GLN A 79 -7.46 -11.63 2.26
CA GLN A 79 -8.79 -11.02 2.41
C GLN A 79 -9.89 -12.07 2.24
N TYR A 80 -9.67 -13.10 1.41
CA TYR A 80 -10.62 -14.16 1.10
C TYR A 80 -10.27 -15.48 1.79
N ASN A 81 -9.59 -15.41 2.92
CA ASN A 81 -9.23 -16.58 3.71
C ASN A 81 -10.49 -17.24 4.29
N THR A 82 -10.61 -18.55 4.14
CA THR A 82 -11.77 -19.34 4.61
C THR A 82 -11.97 -19.30 6.11
N LEU A 83 -10.91 -19.05 6.88
CA LEU A 83 -10.96 -18.94 8.34
C LEU A 83 -11.29 -17.50 8.82
N GLY A 84 -11.60 -16.60 7.89
CA GLY A 84 -11.87 -15.18 8.14
C GLY A 84 -10.81 -14.27 7.50
N ALA A 85 -11.23 -13.07 7.10
CA ALA A 85 -10.36 -12.11 6.45
C ALA A 85 -9.12 -11.81 7.30
N TYR A 86 -7.94 -11.91 6.70
CA TYR A 86 -6.66 -11.70 7.36
C TYR A 86 -6.44 -12.54 8.63
N ASN A 87 -7.01 -13.76 8.66
CA ASN A 87 -6.70 -14.70 9.73
C ASN A 87 -5.24 -15.12 9.64
N ARG A 88 -4.59 -15.28 10.81
CA ARG A 88 -3.19 -15.72 10.89
C ARG A 88 -2.97 -17.07 10.21
N TYR A 89 -3.92 -17.97 10.33
CA TYR A 89 -3.87 -19.29 9.73
C TYR A 89 -4.67 -19.36 8.43
N SER A 90 -4.17 -20.10 7.44
CA SER A 90 -4.88 -20.34 6.19
C SER A 90 -4.72 -21.81 5.77
N GLN A 91 -5.77 -22.33 5.14
CA GLN A 91 -5.76 -23.61 4.44
C GLN A 91 -5.79 -23.46 2.92
N THR A 92 -5.86 -22.21 2.43
CA THR A 92 -6.03 -21.90 1.01
C THR A 92 -4.73 -21.50 0.31
N ILE A 93 -3.69 -21.21 1.08
CA ILE A 93 -2.37 -20.84 0.56
C ILE A 93 -1.43 -22.06 0.56
N GLY A 94 -1.62 -22.97 1.50
CA GLY A 94 -0.90 -24.25 1.58
C GLY A 94 -1.85 -25.44 1.59
N LEU A 95 -1.32 -26.63 1.38
CA LEU A 95 -2.09 -27.90 1.44
C LEU A 95 -2.54 -28.24 2.87
N VAL A 96 -1.86 -27.67 3.87
CA VAL A 96 -2.16 -27.83 5.29
C VAL A 96 -2.37 -26.48 5.94
N ARG A 97 -2.95 -26.46 7.15
CA ARG A 97 -3.10 -25.25 7.92
C ARG A 97 -1.75 -24.59 8.17
N THR A 98 -1.51 -23.47 7.51
CA THR A 98 -0.23 -22.76 7.49
C THR A 98 -0.36 -21.43 8.23
N ASP A 99 0.65 -21.08 9.03
CA ASP A 99 0.77 -19.75 9.64
C ASP A 99 1.31 -18.76 8.60
N ASN A 100 0.41 -17.98 8.01
CA ASN A 100 0.74 -17.03 6.93
C ASN A 100 1.63 -15.89 7.38
N MET A 101 1.57 -15.53 8.65
CA MET A 101 2.37 -14.46 9.19
C MET A 101 3.83 -14.89 9.38
N LEU A 102 4.06 -16.09 9.90
CA LEU A 102 5.42 -16.62 10.12
C LEU A 102 6.06 -17.08 8.81
N VAL A 103 5.34 -17.81 7.97
CA VAL A 103 5.91 -18.43 6.76
C VAL A 103 6.06 -17.40 5.64
N TYR A 104 5.06 -16.56 5.42
CA TYR A 104 5.02 -15.65 4.28
C TYR A 104 5.12 -14.17 4.65
N GLY A 105 5.19 -13.85 5.94
CA GLY A 105 5.25 -12.46 6.40
C GLY A 105 3.98 -11.66 6.13
N GLN A 106 2.84 -12.31 5.88
CA GLN A 106 1.60 -11.69 5.47
C GLN A 106 0.91 -10.92 6.61
N PRO A 107 0.09 -9.87 6.28
CA PRO A 107 -0.72 -9.19 7.28
C PRO A 107 -1.74 -10.16 7.89
N ALA A 108 -1.90 -10.10 9.20
CA ALA A 108 -2.90 -10.89 9.92
C ALA A 108 -3.40 -10.11 11.14
N TRP A 109 -4.60 -10.44 11.62
CA TRP A 109 -5.10 -9.98 12.91
C TRP A 109 -4.34 -10.65 14.04
N ASP A 110 -3.17 -10.10 14.35
CA ASP A 110 -2.25 -10.58 15.38
C ASP A 110 -1.55 -9.40 16.05
N ILE A 111 -1.16 -9.55 17.33
CA ILE A 111 -0.47 -8.50 18.10
C ILE A 111 0.83 -8.04 17.41
N LEU A 112 1.53 -8.93 16.73
CA LEU A 112 2.75 -8.62 16.02
C LEU A 112 2.53 -7.69 14.83
N THR A 113 1.32 -7.64 14.27
CA THR A 113 0.99 -6.71 13.19
C THR A 113 0.89 -5.26 13.69
N LEU A 114 0.70 -5.03 14.99
CA LEU A 114 0.78 -3.69 15.57
C LEU A 114 2.15 -3.04 15.35
N PHE A 115 3.21 -3.84 15.37
CA PHE A 115 4.59 -3.39 15.12
C PHE A 115 4.94 -3.29 13.63
N ARG A 116 3.96 -3.51 12.74
CA ARG A 116 4.10 -3.47 11.28
C ARG A 116 3.10 -2.48 10.66
N PRO A 117 3.22 -1.16 10.92
CA PRO A 117 2.20 -0.16 10.58
C PRO A 117 1.89 -0.09 9.09
N PHE A 118 2.85 -0.45 8.21
CA PHE A 118 2.61 -0.48 6.77
C PHE A 118 1.59 -1.54 6.34
N TYR A 119 1.32 -2.57 7.16
CA TYR A 119 0.31 -3.59 6.90
C TYR A 119 -1.08 -3.25 7.45
N TRP A 120 -1.21 -2.22 8.29
CA TRP A 120 -2.51 -1.84 8.87
C TRP A 120 -3.55 -1.53 7.80
N GLY A 121 -3.13 -0.91 6.69
CA GLY A 121 -4.04 -0.62 5.58
C GLY A 121 -4.78 -1.85 5.06
N TYR A 122 -4.13 -3.00 5.01
CA TYR A 122 -4.78 -4.25 4.59
C TYR A 122 -5.86 -4.69 5.56
N LEU A 123 -5.62 -4.59 6.86
CA LEU A 123 -6.55 -4.99 7.90
C LEU A 123 -7.79 -4.10 7.95
N PHE A 124 -7.62 -2.78 7.78
CA PHE A 124 -8.70 -1.81 7.94
C PHE A 124 -9.43 -1.47 6.63
N PHE A 125 -8.73 -1.48 5.49
CA PHE A 125 -9.28 -0.97 4.23
C PHE A 125 -9.38 -2.04 3.13
N GLY A 126 -8.96 -3.28 3.43
CA GLY A 126 -8.93 -4.38 2.48
C GLY A 126 -7.73 -4.32 1.52
N SER A 127 -7.70 -5.23 0.54
CA SER A 127 -6.51 -5.48 -0.29
C SER A 127 -6.09 -4.28 -1.15
N GLU A 128 -7.00 -3.66 -1.88
CA GLU A 128 -6.64 -2.58 -2.82
C GLU A 128 -6.15 -1.30 -2.13
N ARG A 129 -6.93 -0.80 -1.15
CA ARG A 129 -6.53 0.37 -0.36
C ARG A 129 -5.38 0.05 0.59
N GLY A 130 -5.33 -1.20 1.07
CA GLY A 130 -4.20 -1.72 1.84
C GLY A 130 -2.91 -1.70 1.06
N LEU A 131 -2.94 -2.04 -0.22
CA LEU A 131 -1.79 -1.92 -1.11
C LEU A 131 -1.34 -0.46 -1.27
N SER A 132 -2.29 0.46 -1.45
CA SER A 132 -1.99 1.90 -1.51
C SER A 132 -1.37 2.40 -0.22
N TRP A 133 -1.95 2.03 0.94
CA TRP A 133 -1.39 2.35 2.24
C TRP A 133 0.05 1.82 2.38
N PHE A 134 0.28 0.56 2.05
CA PHE A 134 1.58 -0.10 2.14
C PHE A 134 2.66 0.63 1.33
N TRP A 135 2.32 1.12 0.14
CA TRP A 135 3.25 1.85 -0.71
C TRP A 135 3.40 3.32 -0.28
N CYS A 136 2.29 4.03 -0.12
CA CYS A 136 2.31 5.47 0.13
C CYS A 136 2.83 5.83 1.52
N ALA A 137 2.50 5.04 2.56
CA ALA A 137 3.00 5.27 3.91
C ALA A 137 4.53 5.03 4.07
N ARG A 138 5.16 4.37 3.10
CA ARG A 138 6.62 4.22 3.07
C ARG A 138 7.35 5.35 2.37
N LEU A 139 6.63 6.12 1.56
CA LEU A 139 7.18 7.24 0.81
C LEU A 139 7.06 8.57 1.57
N LEU A 140 6.11 8.67 2.50
CA LEU A 140 5.82 9.86 3.31
C LEU A 140 6.45 9.78 4.68
#